data_153838a9c110cc7d9822b854a20c2ae5
#
_entry.id   153838a9c110cc7d9822b854a20c2ae5
#
_cell.length_a   1.000
_cell.length_b   1.000
_cell.length_c   1.000
_cell.angle_alpha   90.00
_cell.angle_beta   90.00
_cell.angle_gamma   90.00
#
_symmetry.space_group_name_H-M   'P 1'
#
loop_
_entity.id
_entity.type
_entity.pdbx_description
1 polymer ?
#
loop_
_entity_poly.entity_id
_entity_poly.type
_entity_poly.pdbx_seq_one_letter_code
_entity_poly.pdbx_strand_id
1 'polypeptide(L)'
;MKTQLEGRFKFQVTRPDGTSRVISDWSPNLILDAGLNRIGSGGFLTHCMVGGSSAAPSVGQTTLVTKYADSSTILTDSVGLELASNYCYIRRTFRFAAGVAAGNLSEVGVGWTETLCFSRALIVDMAGVPTTITVLGDEILDVTYEFRMYWPLVDGSATLTVDGSSYNIVSRASNVGDWHLSMMAQFVGSGSNSINSFNFGVNAYTGGVPADLGGITVDPSMAGSGSGTLSYGSAYVNNSYERSYVGYFIPTPVVLPITAVKFTTVLGIYKLSIDPAIPKDNTNTFSVNVKCQWARRVI
;
A
#
# COMPACT_ATOMS: atom_id res chain seq x y z
N MET A 1 0.22 -3.33 13.74
CA MET A 1 -0.47 -2.21 13.05
C MET A 1 -1.07 -2.74 11.77
N LYS A 2 -2.31 -2.36 11.42
CA LYS A 2 -3.04 -2.93 10.28
C LYS A 2 -3.47 -1.85 9.29
N THR A 3 -2.96 -1.93 8.08
CA THR A 3 -3.30 -1.06 6.95
C THR A 3 -4.42 -1.69 6.13
N GLN A 4 -5.39 -0.90 5.70
CA GLN A 4 -6.47 -1.37 4.83
C GLN A 4 -6.23 -0.93 3.39
N LEU A 5 -6.57 -1.79 2.44
CA LEU A 5 -6.31 -1.65 1.02
C LEU A 5 -7.60 -1.68 0.22
N GLU A 6 -7.70 -0.79 -0.74
CA GLU A 6 -8.85 -0.66 -1.65
C GLU A 6 -8.34 -0.40 -3.07
N GLY A 7 -9.09 -0.84 -4.06
CA GLY A 7 -8.85 -0.47 -5.46
C GLY A 7 -10.12 0.02 -6.11
N ARG A 8 -9.96 0.79 -7.20
CA ARG A 8 -11.05 1.33 -8.01
C ARG A 8 -10.66 1.38 -9.47
N PHE A 9 -11.65 1.23 -10.34
CA PHE A 9 -11.49 1.38 -11.78
C PHE A 9 -12.33 2.53 -12.33
N LYS A 10 -11.82 3.13 -13.42
CA LYS A 10 -12.53 4.08 -14.27
C LYS A 10 -12.20 3.79 -15.73
N PHE A 11 -13.18 3.93 -16.61
CA PHE A 11 -13.04 3.58 -18.04
C PHE A 11 -13.37 4.74 -18.93
N GLN A 12 -12.55 4.92 -19.99
CA GLN A 12 -12.77 5.88 -21.04
C GLN A 12 -12.47 5.25 -22.39
N VAL A 13 -13.33 5.51 -23.36
CA VAL A 13 -13.12 5.10 -24.76
C VAL A 13 -12.95 6.34 -25.61
N THR A 14 -11.95 6.35 -26.49
CA THR A 14 -11.66 7.43 -27.43
C THR A 14 -11.79 6.93 -28.87
N ARG A 15 -12.56 7.65 -29.68
CA ARG A 15 -12.81 7.37 -31.10
C ARG A 15 -11.70 7.93 -32.00
N PRO A 16 -11.64 7.50 -33.27
CA PRO A 16 -10.67 8.02 -34.23
C PRO A 16 -10.73 9.53 -34.47
N ASP A 17 -11.91 10.14 -34.31
CA ASP A 17 -12.11 11.59 -34.42
C ASP A 17 -11.62 12.37 -33.19
N GLY A 18 -11.07 11.69 -32.19
CA GLY A 18 -10.58 12.27 -30.95
C GLY A 18 -11.68 12.50 -29.90
N THR A 19 -12.95 12.21 -30.20
CA THR A 19 -14.01 12.31 -29.19
C THR A 19 -13.90 11.18 -28.17
N SER A 20 -14.08 11.51 -26.89
CA SER A 20 -14.00 10.54 -25.81
C SER A 20 -15.33 10.42 -25.07
N ARG A 21 -15.66 9.19 -24.64
CA ARG A 21 -16.79 8.90 -23.76
C ARG A 21 -16.30 8.22 -22.48
N VAL A 22 -16.72 8.73 -21.32
CA VAL A 22 -16.55 8.06 -20.04
C VAL A 22 -17.61 6.96 -19.95
N ILE A 23 -17.18 5.72 -19.64
CA ILE A 23 -18.07 4.56 -19.52
C ILE A 23 -18.62 4.46 -18.12
N SER A 24 -17.73 4.59 -17.11
CA SER A 24 -18.10 4.57 -15.69
C SER A 24 -17.29 5.61 -14.95
N ASP A 25 -17.81 6.08 -13.83
CA ASP A 25 -17.01 6.75 -12.81
C ASP A 25 -16.29 5.70 -11.95
N TRP A 26 -15.63 6.14 -10.89
CA TRP A 26 -14.89 5.26 -10.00
C TRP A 26 -15.77 4.13 -9.43
N SER A 27 -15.44 2.90 -9.78
CA SER A 27 -16.12 1.69 -9.31
C SER A 27 -15.18 0.83 -8.46
N PRO A 28 -15.68 0.25 -7.35
CA PRO A 28 -14.86 -0.60 -6.48
C PRO A 28 -14.47 -1.90 -7.20
N ASN A 29 -13.40 -2.51 -6.72
CA ASN A 29 -12.94 -3.82 -7.15
C ASN A 29 -12.74 -4.77 -5.97
N LEU A 30 -12.40 -6.01 -6.27
CA LEU A 30 -11.96 -7.00 -5.30
C LEU A 30 -10.44 -7.20 -5.44
N ILE A 31 -9.65 -6.82 -4.42
CA ILE A 31 -8.26 -7.24 -4.32
C ILE A 31 -8.24 -8.74 -4.02
N LEU A 32 -7.55 -9.54 -4.81
CA LEU A 32 -7.52 -10.99 -4.68
C LEU A 32 -6.54 -11.44 -3.58
N ASP A 33 -6.64 -12.69 -3.12
CA ASP A 33 -5.68 -13.26 -2.16
C ASP A 33 -4.27 -13.29 -2.75
N ALA A 34 -4.16 -13.60 -4.04
CA ALA A 34 -2.91 -13.51 -4.78
C ALA A 34 -2.34 -12.08 -4.77
N GLY A 35 -3.21 -11.07 -4.88
CA GLY A 35 -2.82 -9.65 -4.78
C GLY A 35 -2.32 -9.26 -3.39
N LEU A 36 -3.01 -9.67 -2.33
CA LEU A 36 -2.56 -9.44 -0.96
C LEU A 36 -1.20 -10.12 -0.68
N ASN A 37 -1.01 -11.34 -1.17
CA ASN A 37 0.27 -12.04 -1.07
C ASN A 37 1.37 -11.32 -1.84
N ARG A 38 1.05 -10.74 -2.99
CA ARG A 38 2.01 -10.02 -3.83
C ARG A 38 2.57 -8.78 -3.13
N ILE A 39 1.77 -8.08 -2.31
CA ILE A 39 2.25 -6.97 -1.45
C ILE A 39 3.39 -7.44 -0.55
N GLY A 40 3.31 -8.65 -0.01
CA GLY A 40 4.37 -9.25 0.81
C GLY A 40 5.65 -9.58 0.06
N SER A 41 5.61 -9.71 -1.27
CA SER A 41 6.71 -10.29 -2.07
C SER A 41 7.21 -9.44 -3.26
N GLY A 42 6.51 -8.39 -3.70
CA GLY A 42 7.03 -7.56 -4.79
C GLY A 42 6.03 -6.63 -5.49
N GLY A 43 6.49 -5.92 -6.53
CA GLY A 43 5.68 -4.99 -7.34
C GLY A 43 4.52 -5.67 -8.07
N PHE A 44 3.42 -4.94 -8.34
CA PHE A 44 2.17 -5.59 -8.68
C PHE A 44 1.22 -4.86 -9.65
N LEU A 45 1.54 -3.69 -10.13
CA LEU A 45 0.67 -2.92 -11.04
C LEU A 45 1.36 -2.59 -12.35
N THR A 46 1.76 -3.62 -13.10
CA THR A 46 2.47 -3.45 -14.38
C THR A 46 1.61 -3.76 -15.60
N HIS A 47 0.50 -4.48 -15.42
CA HIS A 47 -0.39 -4.90 -16.51
C HIS A 47 -1.85 -4.63 -16.13
N CYS A 48 -2.63 -4.25 -17.13
CA CYS A 48 -4.09 -4.23 -17.07
C CYS A 48 -4.64 -5.24 -18.09
N MET A 49 -5.66 -5.98 -17.70
CA MET A 49 -6.30 -7.01 -18.49
C MET A 49 -7.78 -6.73 -18.61
N VAL A 50 -8.36 -7.05 -19.76
CA VAL A 50 -9.81 -6.96 -20.00
C VAL A 50 -10.33 -8.27 -20.60
N GLY A 51 -11.60 -8.57 -20.34
CA GLY A 51 -12.20 -9.82 -20.76
C GLY A 51 -13.72 -9.78 -20.82
N GLY A 52 -14.32 -10.90 -21.21
CA GLY A 52 -15.74 -11.00 -21.55
C GLY A 52 -16.63 -11.69 -20.51
N SER A 53 -16.12 -12.12 -19.37
CA SER A 53 -16.92 -12.82 -18.38
C SER A 53 -17.74 -11.88 -17.49
N SER A 54 -19.01 -12.21 -17.27
CA SER A 54 -19.89 -11.55 -16.30
C SER A 54 -19.92 -12.24 -14.93
N ALA A 55 -19.06 -13.25 -14.69
CA ALA A 55 -18.97 -13.92 -13.41
C ALA A 55 -18.42 -13.01 -12.32
N ALA A 56 -19.09 -12.93 -11.19
CA ALA A 56 -18.67 -12.11 -10.05
C ALA A 56 -17.25 -12.45 -9.58
N PRO A 57 -16.44 -11.44 -9.17
CA PRO A 57 -15.12 -11.68 -8.59
C PRO A 57 -15.19 -12.50 -7.30
N SER A 58 -14.20 -13.38 -7.11
CA SER A 58 -14.03 -14.12 -5.85
C SER A 58 -12.56 -14.05 -5.40
N VAL A 59 -12.35 -14.04 -4.08
CA VAL A 59 -11.03 -13.78 -3.46
C VAL A 59 -9.93 -14.75 -3.90
N GLY A 60 -10.29 -16.01 -4.14
CA GLY A 60 -9.35 -17.07 -4.53
C GLY A 60 -8.96 -17.08 -6.00
N GLN A 61 -9.54 -16.21 -6.83
CA GLN A 61 -9.15 -16.09 -8.24
C GLN A 61 -7.74 -15.53 -8.37
N THR A 62 -7.05 -15.92 -9.45
CA THR A 62 -5.70 -15.44 -9.77
C THR A 62 -5.60 -14.80 -11.14
N THR A 63 -6.63 -14.98 -11.99
CA THR A 63 -6.70 -14.52 -13.38
C THR A 63 -8.11 -14.00 -13.70
N LEU A 64 -8.28 -13.33 -14.84
CA LEU A 64 -9.60 -13.13 -15.43
C LEU A 64 -10.22 -14.49 -15.81
N VAL A 65 -11.55 -14.55 -15.85
CA VAL A 65 -12.26 -15.77 -16.26
C VAL A 65 -12.15 -15.97 -17.77
N THR A 66 -12.34 -14.90 -18.55
CA THR A 66 -12.29 -14.95 -20.01
C THR A 66 -11.50 -13.74 -20.51
N LYS A 67 -10.18 -13.83 -20.40
CA LYS A 67 -9.30 -12.75 -20.86
C LYS A 67 -9.33 -12.64 -22.39
N TYR A 68 -9.45 -11.41 -22.90
CA TYR A 68 -9.34 -11.08 -24.32
C TYR A 68 -8.04 -10.34 -24.65
N ALA A 69 -7.69 -9.34 -23.85
CA ALA A 69 -6.51 -8.53 -24.08
C ALA A 69 -5.84 -8.09 -22.79
N ASP A 70 -4.60 -7.65 -22.91
CA ASP A 70 -3.84 -6.98 -21.87
C ASP A 70 -3.04 -5.79 -22.43
N SER A 71 -2.65 -4.90 -21.54
CA SER A 71 -1.75 -3.80 -21.85
C SER A 71 -0.83 -3.52 -20.68
N SER A 72 0.46 -3.29 -20.98
CA SER A 72 1.46 -2.71 -20.09
C SER A 72 1.82 -1.26 -20.46
N THR A 73 1.14 -0.70 -21.47
CA THR A 73 1.34 0.69 -21.90
C THR A 73 0.73 1.65 -20.89
N ILE A 74 1.58 2.38 -20.19
CA ILE A 74 1.17 3.36 -19.18
C ILE A 74 1.06 4.72 -19.85
N LEU A 75 -0.14 5.33 -19.81
CA LEU A 75 -0.40 6.67 -20.30
C LEU A 75 -0.07 7.73 -19.26
N THR A 76 -0.50 7.52 -18.02
CA THR A 76 -0.26 8.44 -16.89
C THR A 76 -0.09 7.69 -15.59
N ASP A 77 0.76 8.25 -14.71
CA ASP A 77 0.88 7.88 -13.32
C ASP A 77 0.72 9.13 -12.45
N SER A 78 0.01 9.01 -11.35
CA SER A 78 -0.07 10.05 -10.34
C SER A 78 -0.20 9.45 -8.95
N VAL A 79 0.36 10.11 -7.96
CA VAL A 79 0.24 9.77 -6.54
C VAL A 79 -0.38 10.93 -5.80
N GLY A 80 -1.10 10.65 -4.73
CA GLY A 80 -1.75 11.68 -3.93
C GLY A 80 -2.06 11.22 -2.52
N LEU A 81 -2.46 12.19 -1.72
CA LEU A 81 -2.74 12.05 -0.30
C LEU A 81 -4.08 12.71 0.01
N GLU A 82 -4.99 11.97 0.63
CA GLU A 82 -6.29 12.46 1.09
C GLU A 82 -6.35 12.42 2.62
N LEU A 83 -5.94 13.52 3.23
CA LEU A 83 -5.84 13.65 4.69
C LEU A 83 -7.20 13.50 5.37
N ALA A 84 -8.24 14.10 4.83
CA ALA A 84 -9.59 14.05 5.38
C ALA A 84 -10.17 12.63 5.42
N SER A 85 -9.71 11.76 4.51
CA SER A 85 -10.16 10.38 4.38
C SER A 85 -9.11 9.35 4.79
N ASN A 86 -7.94 9.81 5.25
CA ASN A 86 -6.83 9.01 5.79
C ASN A 86 -6.32 7.91 4.86
N TYR A 87 -6.12 8.25 3.58
CA TYR A 87 -5.47 7.36 2.64
C TYR A 87 -4.50 8.09 1.72
N CYS A 88 -3.51 7.36 1.26
CA CYS A 88 -2.74 7.73 0.08
C CYS A 88 -3.15 6.84 -1.08
N TYR A 89 -2.92 7.33 -2.31
CA TYR A 89 -3.30 6.61 -3.50
C TYR A 89 -2.24 6.73 -4.60
N ILE A 90 -2.27 5.75 -5.48
CA ILE A 90 -1.69 5.84 -6.81
C ILE A 90 -2.77 5.61 -7.85
N ARG A 91 -2.76 6.42 -8.90
CA ARG A 91 -3.56 6.25 -10.11
C ARG A 91 -2.64 5.94 -11.26
N ARG A 92 -2.94 4.88 -11.99
CA ARG A 92 -2.26 4.46 -13.20
C ARG A 92 -3.26 4.25 -14.30
N THR A 93 -3.06 4.92 -15.44
CA THR A 93 -3.89 4.74 -16.62
C THR A 93 -3.15 3.86 -17.61
N PHE A 94 -3.75 2.73 -17.92
CA PHE A 94 -3.30 1.80 -18.95
C PHE A 94 -4.05 2.07 -20.24
N ARG A 95 -3.32 2.13 -21.35
CA ARG A 95 -3.88 2.33 -22.68
C ARG A 95 -3.85 1.06 -23.50
N PHE A 96 -4.99 0.67 -24.00
CA PHE A 96 -5.14 -0.32 -25.05
C PHE A 96 -5.28 0.44 -26.37
N ALA A 97 -4.29 0.29 -27.25
CA ALA A 97 -4.33 0.91 -28.57
C ALA A 97 -5.54 0.41 -29.39
N ALA A 98 -5.90 1.15 -30.43
CA ALA A 98 -6.99 0.77 -31.32
C ALA A 98 -6.84 -0.69 -31.80
N GLY A 99 -7.93 -1.44 -31.74
CA GLY A 99 -8.00 -2.85 -32.09
C GLY A 99 -7.56 -3.83 -31.01
N VAL A 100 -6.78 -3.42 -30.00
CA VAL A 100 -6.23 -4.32 -28.98
C VAL A 100 -7.32 -4.86 -28.05
N ALA A 101 -8.22 -3.98 -27.58
CA ALA A 101 -9.32 -4.33 -26.68
C ALA A 101 -10.67 -4.40 -27.40
N ALA A 102 -10.66 -4.56 -28.73
CA ALA A 102 -11.90 -4.64 -29.52
C ALA A 102 -12.75 -5.85 -29.12
N GLY A 103 -14.03 -5.61 -28.88
CA GLY A 103 -14.98 -6.67 -28.49
C GLY A 103 -15.94 -6.25 -27.38
N ASN A 104 -16.64 -7.24 -26.86
CA ASN A 104 -17.60 -7.08 -25.76
C ASN A 104 -16.92 -7.39 -24.43
N LEU A 105 -16.68 -6.38 -23.62
CA LEU A 105 -15.92 -6.45 -22.39
C LEU A 105 -16.86 -6.35 -21.18
N SER A 106 -16.71 -7.26 -20.22
CA SER A 106 -17.51 -7.32 -18.99
C SER A 106 -16.67 -7.42 -17.72
N GLU A 107 -15.39 -7.76 -17.85
CA GLU A 107 -14.47 -7.88 -16.70
C GLU A 107 -13.16 -7.16 -16.94
N VAL A 108 -12.51 -6.76 -15.85
CA VAL A 108 -11.22 -6.08 -15.81
C VAL A 108 -10.37 -6.58 -14.66
N GLY A 109 -9.06 -6.56 -14.83
CA GLY A 109 -8.09 -6.82 -13.76
C GLY A 109 -6.81 -6.04 -13.96
N VAL A 110 -6.10 -5.82 -12.88
CA VAL A 110 -4.72 -5.32 -12.91
C VAL A 110 -3.82 -6.29 -12.17
N GLY A 111 -2.56 -6.37 -12.58
CA GLY A 111 -1.63 -7.32 -12.00
C GLY A 111 -0.17 -7.08 -12.39
N TRP A 112 0.66 -8.09 -12.19
CA TRP A 112 2.11 -8.03 -12.39
C TRP A 112 2.62 -8.81 -13.61
N THR A 113 1.73 -9.52 -14.29
CA THR A 113 1.97 -10.15 -15.58
C THR A 113 0.73 -9.98 -16.45
N GLU A 114 0.82 -10.40 -17.68
CA GLU A 114 -0.29 -10.41 -18.64
C GLU A 114 -1.45 -11.36 -18.25
N THR A 115 -1.28 -12.19 -17.20
CA THR A 115 -2.29 -13.17 -16.77
C THR A 115 -2.64 -13.07 -15.30
N LEU A 116 -1.69 -12.79 -14.42
CA LEU A 116 -1.88 -12.82 -12.98
C LEU A 116 -2.45 -11.49 -12.46
N CYS A 117 -3.57 -11.58 -11.77
CA CYS A 117 -4.31 -10.45 -11.24
C CYS A 117 -3.97 -10.15 -9.78
N PHE A 118 -3.69 -8.87 -9.50
CA PHE A 118 -3.71 -8.29 -8.17
C PHE A 118 -5.15 -8.05 -7.71
N SER A 119 -5.97 -7.52 -8.61
CA SER A 119 -7.38 -7.26 -8.36
C SER A 119 -8.22 -7.50 -9.62
N ARG A 120 -9.52 -7.72 -9.40
CA ARG A 120 -10.50 -7.96 -10.46
C ARG A 120 -11.80 -7.24 -10.14
N ALA A 121 -12.51 -6.78 -11.20
CA ALA A 121 -13.85 -6.23 -11.11
C ALA A 121 -14.69 -6.65 -12.32
N LEU A 122 -16.02 -6.53 -12.19
CA LEU A 122 -16.88 -6.38 -13.34
C LEU A 122 -16.86 -4.94 -13.82
N ILE A 123 -16.99 -4.75 -15.12
CA ILE A 123 -17.20 -3.41 -15.70
C ILE A 123 -18.63 -2.99 -15.34
N VAL A 124 -18.78 -1.75 -14.88
CA VAL A 124 -20.08 -1.18 -14.50
C VAL A 124 -20.39 0.04 -15.33
N ASP A 125 -21.66 0.39 -15.44
CA ASP A 125 -22.13 1.62 -16.04
C ASP A 125 -22.00 2.83 -15.07
N MET A 126 -22.50 3.99 -15.49
CA MET A 126 -22.50 5.22 -14.66
C MET A 126 -23.37 5.12 -13.41
N ALA A 127 -24.29 4.16 -13.35
CA ALA A 127 -25.11 3.87 -12.18
C ALA A 127 -24.48 2.82 -11.25
N GLY A 128 -23.30 2.27 -11.59
CA GLY A 128 -22.62 1.23 -10.82
C GLY A 128 -23.16 -0.18 -11.06
N VAL A 129 -23.98 -0.38 -12.11
CA VAL A 129 -24.57 -1.68 -12.42
C VAL A 129 -23.63 -2.46 -13.37
N PRO A 130 -23.34 -3.75 -13.08
CA PRO A 130 -22.55 -4.59 -13.99
C PRO A 130 -23.11 -4.59 -15.40
N THR A 131 -22.24 -4.32 -16.37
CA THR A 131 -22.62 -4.17 -17.78
C THR A 131 -21.55 -4.75 -18.70
N THR A 132 -21.92 -4.90 -19.97
CA THR A 132 -20.99 -5.20 -21.06
C THR A 132 -20.83 -3.95 -21.93
N ILE A 133 -19.58 -3.53 -22.11
CA ILE A 133 -19.25 -2.45 -23.04
C ILE A 133 -18.72 -3.03 -24.35
N THR A 134 -19.06 -2.38 -25.45
CA THR A 134 -18.47 -2.69 -26.76
C THR A 134 -17.40 -1.65 -27.08
N VAL A 135 -16.19 -2.13 -27.37
CA VAL A 135 -15.07 -1.33 -27.90
C VAL A 135 -14.86 -1.74 -29.34
N LEU A 136 -14.91 -0.76 -30.25
CA LEU A 136 -14.77 -0.99 -31.69
C LEU A 136 -13.29 -1.18 -32.07
N GLY A 137 -13.03 -1.75 -33.25
CA GLY A 137 -11.67 -2.05 -33.70
C GLY A 137 -10.79 -0.81 -33.97
N ASP A 138 -11.39 0.35 -34.09
CA ASP A 138 -10.72 1.65 -34.29
C ASP A 138 -10.74 2.53 -33.03
N GLU A 139 -11.36 2.09 -31.95
CA GLU A 139 -11.40 2.82 -30.68
C GLU A 139 -10.23 2.46 -29.78
N ILE A 140 -9.78 3.43 -28.98
CA ILE A 140 -8.78 3.29 -27.91
C ILE A 140 -9.50 3.15 -26.60
N LEU A 141 -9.11 2.17 -25.77
CA LEU A 141 -9.61 2.02 -24.40
C LEU A 141 -8.53 2.46 -23.40
N ASP A 142 -8.88 3.40 -22.52
CA ASP A 142 -8.09 3.81 -21.37
C ASP A 142 -8.75 3.29 -20.09
N VAL A 143 -8.00 2.52 -19.31
CA VAL A 143 -8.41 1.99 -18.01
C VAL A 143 -7.56 2.64 -16.94
N THR A 144 -8.18 3.44 -16.07
CA THR A 144 -7.50 4.03 -14.92
C THR A 144 -7.79 3.18 -13.70
N TYR A 145 -6.74 2.71 -13.06
CA TYR A 145 -6.79 2.02 -11.79
C TYR A 145 -6.27 2.94 -10.68
N GLU A 146 -7.01 3.04 -9.58
CA GLU A 146 -6.59 3.72 -8.36
C GLU A 146 -6.43 2.69 -7.26
N PHE A 147 -5.22 2.56 -6.72
CA PHE A 147 -4.92 1.79 -5.52
C PHE A 147 -4.83 2.73 -4.33
N ARG A 148 -5.53 2.41 -3.26
CA ARG A 148 -5.58 3.18 -2.01
C ARG A 148 -5.03 2.38 -0.85
N MET A 149 -4.32 3.06 0.01
CA MET A 149 -3.81 2.53 1.27
C MET A 149 -4.27 3.43 2.42
N TYR A 150 -5.10 2.85 3.30
CA TYR A 150 -5.65 3.52 4.46
C TYR A 150 -4.87 3.13 5.71
N TRP A 151 -4.36 4.08 6.44
CA TRP A 151 -3.73 3.82 7.74
C TRP A 151 -4.74 3.89 8.89
N PRO A 152 -4.47 3.17 10.00
CA PRO A 152 -5.36 3.18 11.15
C PRO A 152 -5.38 4.56 11.82
N LEU A 153 -6.57 5.00 12.23
CA LEU A 153 -6.79 6.24 12.96
C LEU A 153 -6.75 6.06 14.48
N VAL A 154 -6.89 4.82 14.93
CA VAL A 154 -6.95 4.48 16.36
C VAL A 154 -5.56 4.08 16.82
N ASP A 155 -5.16 4.66 17.95
CA ASP A 155 -3.91 4.29 18.60
C ASP A 155 -3.96 2.82 19.05
N GLY A 156 -2.86 2.12 18.83
CA GLY A 156 -2.63 0.82 19.45
C GLY A 156 -1.96 1.00 20.82
N SER A 157 -2.30 0.16 21.77
CA SER A 157 -1.64 0.14 23.08
C SER A 157 -1.15 -1.27 23.41
N ALA A 158 -0.01 -1.35 24.09
CA ALA A 158 0.56 -2.58 24.59
C ALA A 158 1.39 -2.31 25.83
N THR A 159 1.62 -3.34 26.65
CA THR A 159 2.60 -3.30 27.75
C THR A 159 3.77 -4.20 27.38
N LEU A 160 4.97 -3.68 27.49
CA LEU A 160 6.22 -4.41 27.29
C LEU A 160 6.89 -4.60 28.65
N THR A 161 7.39 -5.79 28.93
CA THR A 161 8.22 -6.05 30.12
C THR A 161 9.65 -6.32 29.67
N VAL A 162 10.61 -5.54 30.17
CA VAL A 162 12.04 -5.70 29.93
C VAL A 162 12.75 -5.74 31.28
N ASP A 163 13.49 -6.79 31.54
CA ASP A 163 14.23 -6.98 32.80
C ASP A 163 13.41 -6.73 34.05
N GLY A 164 12.17 -7.24 34.06
CA GLY A 164 11.22 -7.09 35.17
C GLY A 164 10.53 -5.72 35.28
N SER A 165 10.91 -4.75 34.47
CA SER A 165 10.27 -3.42 34.41
C SER A 165 9.19 -3.38 33.35
N SER A 166 8.05 -2.75 33.63
CA SER A 166 6.92 -2.61 32.71
C SER A 166 6.94 -1.24 32.02
N TYR A 167 6.69 -1.25 30.72
CA TYR A 167 6.65 -0.06 29.87
C TYR A 167 5.33 -0.02 29.11
N ASN A 168 4.65 1.12 29.15
CA ASN A 168 3.46 1.34 28.34
C ASN A 168 3.88 1.81 26.94
N ILE A 169 3.37 1.12 25.94
CA ILE A 169 3.63 1.44 24.53
C ILE A 169 2.34 1.95 23.90
N VAL A 170 2.38 3.13 23.31
CA VAL A 170 1.31 3.61 22.44
C VAL A 170 1.84 3.72 21.02
N SER A 171 1.13 3.18 20.05
CA SER A 171 1.49 3.21 18.64
C SER A 171 0.48 4.02 17.84
N ARG A 172 0.96 4.88 16.95
CA ARG A 172 0.16 5.72 16.06
C ARG A 172 0.71 5.72 14.66
N ALA A 173 -0.16 5.65 13.66
CA ALA A 173 0.22 5.91 12.28
C ALA A 173 0.53 7.40 12.11
N SER A 174 1.49 7.70 11.25
CA SER A 174 1.86 9.06 10.87
C SER A 174 1.78 9.21 9.35
N ASN A 175 1.28 10.32 8.87
CA ASN A 175 1.20 10.63 7.44
C ASN A 175 2.13 11.80 7.06
N VAL A 176 3.26 11.91 7.74
CA VAL A 176 4.17 13.04 7.54
C VAL A 176 4.73 13.05 6.12
N GLY A 177 4.24 14.01 5.33
CA GLY A 177 4.89 14.51 4.13
C GLY A 177 5.02 13.55 2.95
N ASP A 178 5.90 13.91 2.05
CA ASP A 178 6.16 13.28 0.73
C ASP A 178 6.60 11.82 0.75
N TRP A 179 6.91 11.26 1.92
CA TRP A 179 7.35 9.87 2.06
C TRP A 179 6.27 8.87 1.65
N HIS A 180 5.00 9.11 1.97
CA HIS A 180 3.90 8.25 1.54
C HIS A 180 3.75 8.26 0.03
N LEU A 181 3.93 9.42 -0.61
CA LEU A 181 3.88 9.56 -2.05
C LEU A 181 5.04 8.82 -2.72
N SER A 182 6.25 8.96 -2.19
CA SER A 182 7.42 8.23 -2.68
C SER A 182 7.27 6.72 -2.51
N MET A 183 6.66 6.26 -1.42
CA MET A 183 6.39 4.85 -1.19
C MET A 183 5.32 4.30 -2.11
N MET A 184 4.22 5.03 -2.32
CA MET A 184 3.19 4.63 -3.27
C MET A 184 3.74 4.54 -4.69
N ALA A 185 4.60 5.47 -5.12
CA ALA A 185 5.27 5.42 -6.42
C ALA A 185 6.15 4.16 -6.58
N GLN A 186 6.74 3.68 -5.48
CA GLN A 186 7.56 2.46 -5.50
C GLN A 186 6.75 1.18 -5.66
N PHE A 187 5.48 1.13 -5.21
CA PHE A 187 4.59 -0.02 -5.44
C PHE A 187 4.30 -0.28 -6.91
N VAL A 188 4.37 0.74 -7.75
CA VAL A 188 4.02 0.66 -9.17
C VAL A 188 5.22 0.72 -10.10
N GLY A 189 6.41 1.04 -9.58
CA GLY A 189 7.62 1.11 -10.38
C GLY A 189 7.92 -0.21 -11.07
N SER A 190 8.43 -0.14 -12.31
CA SER A 190 8.92 -1.28 -13.08
C SER A 190 10.24 -1.86 -12.54
N GLY A 191 10.74 -1.31 -11.45
CA GLY A 191 11.92 -1.82 -10.74
C GLY A 191 11.56 -2.94 -9.76
N SER A 192 12.53 -3.78 -9.47
CA SER A 192 12.49 -4.89 -8.49
C SER A 192 12.28 -4.43 -7.03
N ASN A 193 11.55 -3.36 -6.82
CA ASN A 193 11.23 -2.82 -5.51
C ASN A 193 10.15 -3.69 -4.87
N SER A 194 10.57 -4.80 -4.35
CA SER A 194 9.77 -5.62 -3.46
C SER A 194 9.75 -4.97 -2.07
N ILE A 195 8.79 -5.33 -1.25
CA ILE A 195 8.84 -5.11 0.20
C ILE A 195 10.21 -5.55 0.78
N ASN A 196 10.92 -6.43 0.08
CA ASN A 196 12.25 -6.91 0.43
C ASN A 196 13.39 -5.93 0.14
N SER A 197 13.21 -4.91 -0.67
CA SER A 197 14.28 -4.00 -1.12
C SER A 197 14.20 -2.60 -0.51
N PHE A 198 13.28 -2.35 0.40
CA PHE A 198 13.16 -1.04 1.02
C PHE A 198 14.13 -0.88 2.19
N ASN A 199 15.02 0.09 2.07
CA ASN A 199 15.77 0.62 3.19
C ASN A 199 14.82 1.43 4.07
N PHE A 200 14.25 0.80 5.08
CA PHE A 200 13.42 1.48 6.05
C PHE A 200 14.28 2.15 7.10
N GLY A 201 13.89 3.36 7.47
CA GLY A 201 14.45 4.04 8.61
C GLY A 201 13.79 3.53 9.90
N VAL A 202 14.59 3.21 10.89
CA VAL A 202 14.16 3.15 12.28
C VAL A 202 14.95 4.18 13.05
N ASN A 203 14.27 5.08 13.75
CA ASN A 203 14.88 6.11 14.56
C ASN A 203 14.41 5.96 15.99
N ALA A 204 15.34 5.90 16.93
CA ALA A 204 15.06 6.04 18.35
C ALA A 204 15.27 7.47 18.80
N TYR A 205 14.48 7.90 19.74
CA TYR A 205 14.44 9.27 20.22
C TYR A 205 14.59 9.30 21.73
N THR A 206 15.31 10.31 22.19
CA THR A 206 15.70 10.48 23.57
C THR A 206 15.34 11.89 24.01
N GLY A 207 14.61 12.02 25.07
CA GLY A 207 14.14 13.31 25.58
C GLY A 207 12.69 13.58 25.26
N GLY A 208 11.99 14.11 26.22
CA GLY A 208 10.57 14.41 26.34
C GLY A 208 9.71 14.26 25.10
N VAL A 209 9.39 13.02 24.75
CA VAL A 209 8.24 12.83 23.88
C VAL A 209 7.07 13.38 24.67
N PRO A 210 6.33 14.36 24.14
CA PRO A 210 5.07 14.69 24.72
C PRO A 210 4.26 13.40 24.88
N ALA A 211 3.53 13.24 25.95
CA ALA A 211 2.57 12.15 26.14
C ALA A 211 1.59 12.04 24.93
N ASP A 212 1.52 13.10 24.16
CA ASP A 212 0.91 13.17 22.85
C ASP A 212 1.98 12.89 21.76
N LEU A 213 1.86 11.76 21.05
CA LEU A 213 2.68 11.40 19.87
C LEU A 213 2.59 12.41 18.72
N GLY A 214 1.99 13.56 18.96
CA GLY A 214 1.65 14.56 17.96
C GLY A 214 0.52 14.10 17.05
N GLY A 215 -0.09 15.03 16.36
CA GLY A 215 -1.08 14.70 15.35
C GLY A 215 -0.49 13.77 14.28
N ILE A 216 -1.37 13.16 13.51
CA ILE A 216 -1.03 12.28 12.38
C ILE A 216 -0.09 12.97 11.36
N THR A 217 -0.13 14.32 11.30
CA THR A 217 0.63 15.15 10.38
C THR A 217 1.95 15.70 10.95
N VAL A 218 2.26 15.44 12.21
CA VAL A 218 3.42 16.01 12.87
C VAL A 218 4.48 14.92 13.09
N ASP A 219 5.67 15.11 12.54
CA ASP A 219 6.84 14.39 13.00
C ASP A 219 7.13 14.88 14.42
N PRO A 220 7.24 14.01 15.41
CA PRO A 220 7.66 14.44 16.72
C PRO A 220 9.01 15.13 16.58
N SER A 221 9.07 16.41 16.95
CA SER A 221 10.34 17.15 17.04
C SER A 221 11.10 16.56 18.22
N MET A 222 12.09 15.74 17.92
CA MET A 222 12.76 14.96 18.93
C MET A 222 14.20 15.44 19.08
N ALA A 223 14.50 15.96 20.24
CA ALA A 223 15.87 16.25 20.64
C ALA A 223 16.62 14.92 20.81
N GLY A 224 17.72 14.76 20.08
CA GLY A 224 18.57 13.57 20.17
C GLY A 224 18.02 12.35 19.47
N SER A 225 18.25 12.23 18.16
CA SER A 225 17.88 11.02 17.40
C SER A 225 19.09 10.13 17.17
N GLY A 226 18.94 8.82 17.39
CA GLY A 226 19.86 7.79 16.93
C GLY A 226 19.25 7.01 15.76
N SER A 227 19.97 6.89 14.65
CA SER A 227 19.56 6.00 13.57
C SER A 227 19.88 4.56 13.93
N GLY A 228 18.91 3.68 13.73
CA GLY A 228 19.09 2.24 13.88
C GLY A 228 19.19 1.54 12.53
N THR A 229 19.64 0.31 12.54
CA THR A 229 19.59 -0.59 11.39
C THR A 229 18.29 -1.37 11.42
N LEU A 230 17.57 -1.40 10.32
CA LEU A 230 16.39 -2.24 10.17
C LEU A 230 16.77 -3.55 9.47
N SER A 231 16.29 -4.65 9.99
CA SER A 231 16.34 -5.95 9.31
C SER A 231 14.97 -6.60 9.26
N TYR A 232 14.79 -7.53 8.32
CA TYR A 232 13.57 -8.34 8.29
C TYR A 232 13.63 -9.40 9.38
N GLY A 233 12.55 -9.55 10.14
CA GLY A 233 12.45 -10.58 11.16
C GLY A 233 12.29 -11.99 10.57
N SER A 234 11.65 -12.11 9.41
CA SER A 234 11.42 -13.39 8.72
C SER A 234 11.07 -13.18 7.25
N ALA A 235 11.24 -14.23 6.44
CA ALA A 235 10.68 -14.25 5.08
C ALA A 235 9.13 -14.13 5.14
N TYR A 236 8.54 -13.56 4.08
CA TYR A 236 7.09 -13.49 3.97
C TYR A 236 6.48 -14.90 3.88
N VAL A 237 5.44 -15.13 4.64
CA VAL A 237 4.66 -16.38 4.60
C VAL A 237 3.35 -16.11 3.84
N ASN A 238 3.09 -16.87 2.79
CA ASN A 238 1.86 -16.74 2.01
C ASN A 238 0.61 -16.86 2.89
N ASN A 239 -0.37 -16.01 2.61
CA ASN A 239 -1.65 -15.90 3.34
C ASN A 239 -1.54 -15.39 4.78
N SER A 240 -0.36 -14.98 5.23
CA SER A 240 -0.22 -14.33 6.55
C SER A 240 -0.70 -12.88 6.52
N TYR A 241 -0.54 -12.20 5.38
CA TYR A 241 -0.80 -10.77 5.17
C TYR A 241 -0.16 -9.90 6.25
N GLU A 242 1.03 -10.31 6.67
CA GLU A 242 1.83 -9.62 7.67
C GLU A 242 3.33 -9.73 7.40
N ARG A 243 4.08 -8.78 7.92
CA ARG A 243 5.54 -8.80 7.89
C ARG A 243 6.09 -8.26 9.19
N SER A 244 7.12 -8.93 9.72
CA SER A 244 7.86 -8.46 10.89
C SER A 244 9.13 -7.76 10.48
N TYR A 245 9.46 -6.68 11.19
CA TYR A 245 10.68 -5.91 11.05
C TYR A 245 11.33 -5.76 12.41
N VAL A 246 12.65 -5.87 12.46
CA VAL A 246 13.43 -5.69 13.70
C VAL A 246 14.32 -4.47 13.51
N GLY A 247 14.15 -3.47 14.36
CA GLY A 247 15.02 -2.32 14.44
C GLY A 247 16.09 -2.57 15.49
N TYR A 248 17.36 -2.38 15.14
CA TYR A 248 18.50 -2.52 16.03
C TYR A 248 19.18 -1.18 16.25
N PHE A 249 19.40 -0.85 17.50
CA PHE A 249 20.20 0.29 17.94
C PHE A 249 21.43 -0.23 18.66
N ILE A 250 22.54 -0.24 17.96
CA ILE A 250 23.84 -0.71 18.50
C ILE A 250 24.30 0.16 19.68
N PRO A 251 25.19 -0.33 20.53
CA PRO A 251 25.80 0.47 21.58
C PRO A 251 26.43 1.73 20.99
N THR A 252 26.05 2.88 21.49
CA THR A 252 26.66 4.15 21.20
C THR A 252 27.26 4.74 22.46
N PRO A 253 28.32 5.58 22.39
CA PRO A 253 28.88 6.18 23.59
C PRO A 253 27.93 7.16 24.32
N VAL A 254 26.70 7.29 23.84
CA VAL A 254 25.70 8.19 24.39
C VAL A 254 24.68 7.38 25.22
N VAL A 255 24.64 7.63 26.50
CA VAL A 255 23.66 7.08 27.44
C VAL A 255 22.44 7.99 27.42
N LEU A 256 21.40 7.60 26.70
CA LEU A 256 20.16 8.37 26.62
C LEU A 256 18.94 7.43 26.72
N PRO A 257 17.97 7.73 27.59
CA PRO A 257 16.75 6.93 27.71
C PRO A 257 15.92 7.03 26.43
N ILE A 258 15.45 5.88 25.93
CA ILE A 258 14.59 5.82 24.75
C ILE A 258 13.16 6.05 25.15
N THR A 259 12.55 7.11 24.64
CA THR A 259 11.17 7.50 24.90
C THR A 259 10.24 7.25 23.72
N ALA A 260 10.78 7.11 22.50
CA ALA A 260 9.99 6.80 21.32
C ALA A 260 10.81 6.12 20.21
N VAL A 261 10.10 5.48 19.30
CA VAL A 261 10.66 4.90 18.08
C VAL A 261 9.77 5.24 16.90
N LYS A 262 10.37 5.63 15.78
CA LYS A 262 9.70 5.84 14.50
C LYS A 262 10.11 4.74 13.53
N PHE A 263 9.13 4.12 12.90
CA PHE A 263 9.32 3.15 11.83
C PHE A 263 8.79 3.71 10.53
N THR A 264 9.60 3.66 9.51
CA THR A 264 9.18 3.94 8.14
C THR A 264 9.09 2.62 7.40
N THR A 265 7.90 2.23 6.98
CA THR A 265 7.63 1.00 6.26
C THR A 265 6.92 1.31 4.94
N VAL A 266 6.91 0.36 4.02
CA VAL A 266 6.12 0.48 2.76
C VAL A 266 4.62 0.61 3.01
N LEU A 267 4.12 0.15 4.16
CA LEU A 267 2.72 0.26 4.57
C LEU A 267 2.42 1.52 5.40
N GLY A 268 3.38 2.43 5.51
CA GLY A 268 3.21 3.69 6.22
C GLY A 268 4.32 3.96 7.24
N ILE A 269 4.24 5.13 7.83
CA ILE A 269 5.10 5.57 8.92
C ILE A 269 4.34 5.38 10.23
N TYR A 270 5.01 4.81 11.21
CA TYR A 270 4.43 4.56 12.54
C TYR A 270 5.34 5.09 13.62
N LYS A 271 4.73 5.66 14.65
CA LYS A 271 5.39 6.16 15.86
C LYS A 271 4.98 5.30 17.04
N LEU A 272 5.93 5.04 17.93
CA LEU A 272 5.67 4.39 19.21
C LEU A 272 6.19 5.30 20.32
N SER A 273 5.37 5.59 21.33
CA SER A 273 5.85 6.16 22.59
C SER A 273 6.13 5.05 23.57
N ILE A 274 7.06 5.29 24.48
CA ILE A 274 7.51 4.34 25.51
C ILE A 274 7.53 5.08 26.84
N ASP A 275 6.72 4.63 27.80
CA ASP A 275 6.61 5.23 29.13
C ASP A 275 6.60 4.15 30.23
N PRO A 276 7.51 4.22 31.22
CA PRO A 276 8.65 5.14 31.32
C PRO A 276 9.69 4.91 30.22
N ALA A 277 10.65 5.82 30.10
CA ALA A 277 11.73 5.67 29.12
C ALA A 277 12.57 4.41 29.38
N ILE A 278 12.94 3.69 28.30
CA ILE A 278 13.85 2.53 28.42
C ILE A 278 15.29 3.04 28.58
N PRO A 279 16.00 2.68 29.66
CA PRO A 279 17.41 3.01 29.80
C PRO A 279 18.25 2.37 28.69
N LYS A 280 19.06 3.17 28.01
CA LYS A 280 20.00 2.71 27.00
C LYS A 280 21.39 3.24 27.33
N ASP A 281 22.35 2.35 27.49
CA ASP A 281 23.75 2.67 27.71
C ASP A 281 24.63 2.21 26.53
N ASN A 282 25.93 2.39 26.68
CA ASN A 282 26.91 2.02 25.67
C ASN A 282 27.27 0.52 25.67
N THR A 283 26.71 -0.27 26.55
CA THR A 283 26.94 -1.72 26.68
C THR A 283 25.80 -2.54 26.08
N ASN A 284 24.61 -1.96 25.97
CA ASN A 284 23.40 -2.65 25.57
C ASN A 284 23.02 -2.36 24.12
N THR A 285 22.52 -3.38 23.42
CA THR A 285 21.79 -3.22 22.14
C THR A 285 20.31 -3.14 22.45
N PHE A 286 19.64 -2.10 22.00
CA PHE A 286 18.19 -2.03 22.03
C PHE A 286 17.65 -2.56 20.70
N SER A 287 16.72 -3.48 20.76
CA SER A 287 16.01 -3.97 19.57
C SER A 287 14.51 -3.92 19.78
N VAL A 288 13.80 -3.58 18.71
CA VAL A 288 12.33 -3.55 18.73
C VAL A 288 11.79 -4.28 17.52
N ASN A 289 10.83 -5.18 17.77
CA ASN A 289 10.16 -5.94 16.71
C ASN A 289 8.78 -5.32 16.44
N VAL A 290 8.54 -4.97 15.19
CA VAL A 290 7.27 -4.40 14.74
C VAL A 290 6.64 -5.31 13.68
N LYS A 291 5.37 -5.63 13.88
CA LYS A 291 4.55 -6.39 12.95
C LYS A 291 3.63 -5.44 12.19
N CYS A 292 3.80 -5.37 10.88
CA CYS A 292 2.91 -4.68 9.96
C CYS A 292 1.97 -5.69 9.31
N GLN A 293 0.69 -5.36 9.27
CA GLN A 293 -0.36 -6.19 8.68
C GLN A 293 -1.14 -5.39 7.65
N TRP A 294 -1.70 -6.08 6.66
CA TRP A 294 -2.59 -5.49 5.67
C TRP A 294 -3.80 -6.38 5.40
N ALA A 295 -4.88 -5.76 4.97
CA ALA A 295 -6.11 -6.46 4.61
C ALA A 295 -6.90 -5.66 3.57
N ARG A 296 -7.85 -6.30 2.90
CA ARG A 296 -8.87 -5.60 2.13
C ARG A 296 -9.67 -4.69 3.06
N ARG A 297 -9.99 -3.51 2.55
CA ARG A 297 -11.00 -2.66 3.18
C ARG A 297 -12.37 -3.28 2.94
N VAL A 298 -13.16 -3.41 3.99
CA VAL A 298 -14.59 -3.73 3.90
C VAL A 298 -15.32 -2.42 3.66
N ILE A 299 -16.01 -2.32 2.53
CA ILE A 299 -16.81 -1.15 2.12
C ILE A 299 -18.26 -1.39 2.53
#